data_b7ea16ef0b9870c02ccc96fd84e02f42
#
_entry.id   b7ea16ef0b9870c02ccc96fd84e02f42
#
_cell.length_a   1.000
_cell.length_b   1.000
_cell.length_c   1.000
_cell.angle_alpha   90.00
_cell.angle_beta   90.00
_cell.angle_gamma   90.00
#
_symmetry.space_group_name_H-M   'P 1'
#
loop_
_entity.id
_entity.type
_entity.pdbx_description
1 polymer ?
#
loop_
_entity_poly.entity_id
_entity_poly.type
_entity_poly.pdbx_seq_one_letter_code
_entity_poly.pdbx_strand_id
1 'polypeptide(L)'
;VIGGSWDKWWLKTPLPGIVWCNCPHMTGLDGLKVEDLTGAEFEGRRRIDALIEHVRANLPGFKNCFLLDLAPQTGIRQTRLLEGEYIVSKDDVAERVHFPDSVARGRDYYTPYRALLPREVEQLIVAGRHYSADTAAQRLSREIPPCMAMGEAAGLAAAMAVDQGILVRKVDVPTLQKKLRAQGA
;
A
#
# COMPACT_ATOMS: atom_id res chain seq x y z
N VAL A 1 -2.41 24.35 -11.47
CA VAL A 1 -2.94 23.10 -10.91
C VAL A 1 -2.29 22.92 -9.56
N ILE A 2 -3.06 23.03 -8.48
CA ILE A 2 -2.53 22.94 -7.10
C ILE A 2 -2.11 21.52 -6.73
N GLY A 3 -2.50 20.55 -7.51
CA GLY A 3 -2.15 19.16 -7.34
C GLY A 3 -2.37 18.35 -8.60
N GLY A 4 -2.14 17.06 -8.60
CA GLY A 4 -2.38 16.17 -9.72
C GLY A 4 -3.86 15.80 -9.90
N SER A 5 -4.15 14.87 -10.79
CA SER A 5 -5.51 14.44 -11.13
C SER A 5 -6.34 13.84 -9.97
N TRP A 6 -5.70 13.55 -8.84
CA TRP A 6 -6.29 12.93 -7.66
C TRP A 6 -6.46 13.88 -6.47
N ASP A 7 -6.31 15.18 -6.65
CA ASP A 7 -6.20 16.17 -5.58
C ASP A 7 -7.54 16.64 -5.00
N LYS A 8 -8.60 15.90 -5.13
CA LYS A 8 -9.92 16.27 -4.64
C LYS A 8 -10.56 15.20 -3.75
N TRP A 9 -9.77 14.45 -3.04
CA TRP A 9 -10.27 13.43 -2.13
C TRP A 9 -10.51 14.00 -0.73
N TRP A 10 -11.77 14.29 -0.47
CA TRP A 10 -12.26 14.72 0.83
C TRP A 10 -13.07 13.59 1.45
N LEU A 11 -12.66 13.13 2.60
CA LEU A 11 -13.36 12.10 3.35
C LEU A 11 -13.97 12.71 4.60
N LYS A 12 -15.22 12.37 4.86
CA LYS A 12 -15.86 12.70 6.14
C LYS A 12 -15.19 11.89 7.24
N THR A 13 -14.92 12.56 8.35
CA THR A 13 -14.53 11.89 9.59
C THR A 13 -15.74 11.64 10.49
N PRO A 14 -15.64 10.80 11.52
CA PRO A 14 -16.69 10.66 12.53
C PRO A 14 -16.96 11.94 13.32
N LEU A 15 -16.04 12.91 13.29
CA LEU A 15 -16.17 14.18 14.01
C LEU A 15 -16.89 15.21 13.13
N PRO A 16 -17.99 15.82 13.62
CA PRO A 16 -18.71 16.84 12.87
C PRO A 16 -17.82 18.02 12.50
N GLY A 17 -17.93 18.49 11.26
CA GLY A 17 -17.17 19.64 10.75
C GLY A 17 -15.72 19.36 10.40
N ILE A 18 -15.21 18.14 10.60
CA ILE A 18 -13.86 17.75 10.26
C ILE A 18 -13.87 16.87 9.02
N VAL A 19 -13.06 17.24 8.05
CA VAL A 19 -12.79 16.43 6.85
C VAL A 19 -11.31 16.08 6.75
N TRP A 20 -11.02 14.91 6.25
CA TRP A 20 -9.67 14.48 5.94
C TRP A 20 -9.41 14.62 4.43
N CYS A 21 -8.27 15.18 4.08
CA CYS A 21 -7.86 15.41 2.69
C CYS A 21 -6.59 14.65 2.38
N ASN A 22 -6.63 13.77 1.37
CA ASN A 22 -5.47 13.02 0.92
C ASN A 22 -4.75 13.75 -0.23
N CYS A 23 -4.36 14.98 0.00
CA CYS A 23 -3.71 15.87 -0.96
C CYS A 23 -2.64 16.73 -0.28
N PRO A 24 -1.69 17.32 -1.02
CA PRO A 24 -1.49 17.17 -2.48
C PRO A 24 -0.75 15.87 -2.83
N HIS A 25 -0.86 15.42 -4.09
CA HIS A 25 0.00 14.39 -4.64
C HIS A 25 1.21 15.01 -5.33
N MET A 26 2.39 14.47 -5.03
CA MET A 26 3.63 14.86 -5.66
C MET A 26 4.18 13.70 -6.49
N THR A 27 4.63 13.99 -7.70
CA THR A 27 5.17 13.04 -8.67
C THR A 27 6.52 13.52 -9.17
N GLY A 28 7.28 12.61 -9.80
CA GLY A 28 8.60 12.94 -10.33
C GLY A 28 9.71 13.02 -9.29
N LEU A 29 9.45 12.55 -8.07
CA LEU A 29 10.41 12.48 -6.97
C LEU A 29 10.91 11.06 -6.78
N ASP A 30 12.17 10.91 -6.43
CA ASP A 30 12.80 9.65 -6.09
C ASP A 30 12.81 9.48 -4.55
N GLY A 31 11.91 8.64 -4.03
CA GLY A 31 11.82 8.37 -2.60
C GLY A 31 13.03 7.64 -1.99
N LEU A 32 14.09 7.40 -2.77
CA LEU A 32 15.37 6.87 -2.30
C LEU A 32 16.42 7.98 -2.08
N LYS A 33 16.11 9.21 -2.52
CA LYS A 33 16.98 10.37 -2.36
C LYS A 33 16.46 11.25 -1.23
N VAL A 34 17.33 11.54 -0.28
CA VAL A 34 16.99 12.36 0.89
C VAL A 34 16.62 13.79 0.49
N GLU A 35 17.24 14.32 -0.55
CA GLU A 35 16.95 15.62 -1.09
C GLU A 35 15.52 15.72 -1.63
N ASP A 36 15.09 14.70 -2.37
CA ASP A 36 13.72 14.62 -2.91
C ASP A 36 12.70 14.44 -1.78
N LEU A 37 13.01 13.64 -0.77
CA LEU A 37 12.15 13.48 0.41
C LEU A 37 11.99 14.79 1.18
N THR A 38 13.10 15.49 1.42
CA THR A 38 13.12 16.79 2.10
C THR A 38 12.37 17.84 1.26
N GLY A 39 12.64 17.88 -0.03
CA GLY A 39 11.94 18.77 -0.96
C GLY A 39 10.43 18.51 -0.99
N ALA A 40 10.01 17.23 -0.92
CA ALA A 40 8.60 16.84 -0.82
C ALA A 40 7.91 17.39 0.43
N GLU A 41 8.60 17.39 1.58
CA GLU A 41 8.06 17.96 2.82
C GLU A 41 7.79 19.47 2.70
N PHE A 42 8.74 20.22 2.16
CA PHE A 42 8.58 21.67 1.96
C PHE A 42 7.51 21.99 0.93
N GLU A 43 7.58 21.35 -0.23
CA GLU A 43 6.65 21.61 -1.32
C GLU A 43 5.22 21.15 -0.95
N GLY A 44 5.10 20.03 -0.24
CA GLY A 44 3.80 19.55 0.25
C GLY A 44 3.12 20.58 1.14
N ARG A 45 3.81 21.12 2.13
CA ARG A 45 3.27 22.17 3.02
C ARG A 45 2.89 23.43 2.27
N ARG A 46 3.76 23.89 1.37
CA ARG A 46 3.46 25.06 0.52
C ARG A 46 2.19 24.86 -0.33
N ARG A 47 1.99 23.67 -0.88
CA ARG A 47 0.78 23.34 -1.66
C ARG A 47 -0.46 23.24 -0.79
N ILE A 48 -0.34 22.81 0.46
CA ILE A 48 -1.46 22.75 1.40
C ILE A 48 -1.95 24.16 1.73
N ASP A 49 -1.06 25.11 1.97
CA ASP A 49 -1.45 26.51 2.19
C ASP A 49 -2.23 27.07 0.99
N ALA A 50 -1.71 26.87 -0.22
CA ALA A 50 -2.41 27.28 -1.44
C ALA A 50 -3.77 26.56 -1.63
N LEU A 51 -3.86 25.28 -1.22
CA LEU A 51 -5.09 24.52 -1.28
C LEU A 51 -6.14 25.08 -0.32
N ILE A 52 -5.77 25.46 0.90
CA ILE A 52 -6.68 26.06 1.89
C ILE A 52 -7.27 27.35 1.36
N GLU A 53 -6.44 28.24 0.81
CA GLU A 53 -6.92 29.48 0.21
C GLU A 53 -7.86 29.21 -0.96
N HIS A 54 -7.54 28.25 -1.81
CA HIS A 54 -8.40 27.87 -2.93
C HIS A 54 -9.76 27.32 -2.47
N VAL A 55 -9.81 26.44 -1.48
CA VAL A 55 -11.08 25.86 -1.03
C VAL A 55 -11.94 26.87 -0.28
N ARG A 56 -11.34 27.79 0.48
CA ARG A 56 -12.06 28.91 1.10
C ARG A 56 -12.79 29.78 0.08
N ALA A 57 -12.10 30.07 -1.04
CA ALA A 57 -12.63 30.93 -2.10
C ALA A 57 -13.67 30.24 -2.98
N ASN A 58 -13.55 28.92 -3.21
CA ASN A 58 -14.25 28.24 -4.29
C ASN A 58 -15.18 27.11 -3.87
N LEU A 59 -15.05 26.54 -2.66
CA LEU A 59 -15.87 25.41 -2.23
C LEU A 59 -16.98 25.85 -1.25
N PRO A 60 -18.25 25.54 -1.57
CA PRO A 60 -19.35 25.79 -0.63
C PRO A 60 -19.12 25.06 0.70
N GLY A 61 -19.34 25.76 1.79
CA GLY A 61 -19.15 25.24 3.14
C GLY A 61 -17.73 25.36 3.71
N PHE A 62 -16.74 25.75 2.90
CA PHE A 62 -15.34 25.86 3.34
C PHE A 62 -14.88 27.31 3.61
N LYS A 63 -15.75 28.30 3.48
CA LYS A 63 -15.37 29.72 3.61
C LYS A 63 -14.56 30.03 4.88
N ASN A 64 -14.89 29.40 5.99
CA ASN A 64 -14.23 29.60 7.28
C ASN A 64 -13.40 28.42 7.74
N CYS A 65 -13.03 27.51 6.81
CA CYS A 65 -12.21 26.35 7.16
C CYS A 65 -10.79 26.79 7.57
N PHE A 66 -10.16 25.99 8.37
CA PHE A 66 -8.75 26.14 8.75
C PHE A 66 -8.09 24.78 8.81
N LEU A 67 -6.79 24.78 8.70
CA LEU A 67 -5.99 23.59 8.87
C LEU A 67 -5.98 23.17 10.34
N LEU A 68 -6.51 21.98 10.63
CA LEU A 68 -6.52 21.43 11.97
C LEU A 68 -5.20 20.74 12.29
N ASP A 69 -4.74 19.91 11.36
CA ASP A 69 -3.53 19.10 11.53
C ASP A 69 -2.93 18.68 10.18
N LEU A 70 -1.66 18.32 10.18
CA LEU A 70 -0.92 17.78 9.04
C LEU A 70 -0.31 16.42 9.40
N ALA A 71 -0.19 15.57 8.39
CA ALA A 71 0.62 14.36 8.53
C ALA A 71 2.06 14.74 8.96
N PRO A 72 2.62 14.03 9.95
CA PRO A 72 3.96 14.33 10.46
C PRO A 72 5.06 14.14 9.41
N GLN A 73 4.79 13.33 8.39
CA GLN A 73 5.70 13.09 7.27
C GLN A 73 4.94 12.79 5.98
N THR A 74 5.58 13.03 4.85
CA THR A 74 5.05 12.71 3.52
C THR A 74 4.86 11.20 3.35
N GLY A 75 3.69 10.80 2.90
CA GLY A 75 3.35 9.40 2.62
C GLY A 75 3.96 8.91 1.30
N ILE A 76 5.04 8.14 1.38
CA ILE A 76 5.68 7.54 0.21
C ILE A 76 4.87 6.35 -0.27
N ARG A 77 4.45 6.35 -1.54
CA ARG A 77 3.58 5.30 -2.09
C ARG A 77 4.35 4.13 -2.69
N GLN A 78 5.50 4.40 -3.28
CA GLN A 78 6.33 3.38 -3.91
C GLN A 78 7.79 3.82 -3.93
N THR A 79 8.69 2.89 -3.64
CA THR A 79 10.13 3.02 -3.84
C THR A 79 10.68 1.70 -4.35
N ARG A 80 11.34 0.90 -3.50
CA ARG A 80 11.80 -0.45 -3.84
C ARG A 80 10.65 -1.44 -3.77
N LEU A 81 10.64 -2.37 -4.71
CA LEU A 81 9.79 -3.54 -4.72
C LEU A 81 10.66 -4.79 -4.60
N LEU A 82 10.10 -5.83 -3.99
CA LEU A 82 10.77 -7.12 -3.90
C LEU A 82 10.96 -7.72 -5.31
N GLU A 83 12.12 -8.28 -5.58
CA GLU A 83 12.29 -9.24 -6.63
C GLU A 83 12.01 -10.64 -6.08
N GLY A 84 10.76 -11.06 -6.17
CA GLY A 84 10.29 -12.33 -5.65
C GLY A 84 10.36 -13.46 -6.67
N GLU A 85 10.05 -14.67 -6.24
CA GLU A 85 9.93 -15.84 -7.11
C GLU A 85 8.86 -15.66 -8.19
N TYR A 86 7.88 -14.79 -7.93
CA TYR A 86 6.88 -14.35 -8.89
C TYR A 86 6.67 -12.84 -8.76
N ILE A 87 6.59 -12.16 -9.90
CA ILE A 87 6.27 -10.74 -9.96
C ILE A 87 4.82 -10.62 -10.45
N VAL A 88 3.93 -10.20 -9.54
CA VAL A 88 2.52 -9.96 -9.90
C VAL A 88 2.47 -8.83 -10.92
N SER A 89 1.88 -9.08 -12.06
CA SER A 89 1.78 -8.14 -13.16
C SER A 89 0.48 -7.35 -13.15
N LYS A 90 0.46 -6.26 -13.89
CA LYS A 90 -0.77 -5.51 -14.17
C LYS A 90 -1.85 -6.41 -14.79
N ASP A 91 -1.46 -7.33 -15.67
CA ASP A 91 -2.40 -8.20 -16.38
C ASP A 91 -2.98 -9.25 -15.41
N ASP A 92 -2.21 -9.81 -14.49
CA ASP A 92 -2.72 -10.68 -13.43
C ASP A 92 -3.85 -10.00 -12.63
N VAL A 93 -3.68 -8.72 -12.33
CA VAL A 93 -4.69 -7.93 -11.62
C VAL A 93 -5.91 -7.64 -12.51
N ALA A 94 -5.69 -7.27 -13.76
CA ALA A 94 -6.75 -6.93 -14.71
C ALA A 94 -7.63 -8.15 -15.03
N GLU A 95 -7.03 -9.31 -15.21
CA GLU A 95 -7.67 -10.59 -15.53
C GLU A 95 -8.17 -11.32 -14.28
N ARG A 96 -7.87 -10.78 -13.08
CA ARG A 96 -8.25 -11.39 -11.79
C ARG A 96 -7.74 -12.81 -11.63
N VAL A 97 -6.50 -13.03 -12.04
CA VAL A 97 -5.89 -14.36 -12.03
C VAL A 97 -5.90 -14.93 -10.60
N HIS A 98 -6.50 -16.10 -10.47
CA HIS A 98 -6.51 -16.88 -9.23
C HIS A 98 -5.38 -17.90 -9.28
N PHE A 99 -4.33 -17.69 -8.49
CA PHE A 99 -3.20 -18.60 -8.44
C PHE A 99 -3.47 -19.79 -7.51
N PRO A 100 -2.96 -20.99 -7.82
CA PRO A 100 -3.09 -22.15 -6.92
C PRO A 100 -2.50 -21.90 -5.53
N ASP A 101 -1.47 -21.05 -5.44
CA ASP A 101 -0.79 -20.65 -4.22
C ASP A 101 -1.24 -19.28 -3.69
N SER A 102 -2.45 -18.80 -4.02
CA SER A 102 -2.99 -17.55 -3.51
C SER A 102 -3.15 -17.61 -1.99
N VAL A 103 -2.56 -16.64 -1.26
CA VAL A 103 -2.58 -16.56 0.21
C VAL A 103 -3.18 -15.27 0.74
N ALA A 104 -3.39 -14.28 -0.13
CA ALA A 104 -4.07 -13.05 0.22
C ALA A 104 -4.98 -12.60 -0.94
N ARG A 105 -6.04 -11.89 -0.58
CA ARG A 105 -7.02 -11.37 -1.53
C ARG A 105 -7.18 -9.86 -1.34
N GLY A 106 -7.11 -9.13 -2.45
CA GLY A 106 -7.64 -7.78 -2.55
C GLY A 106 -9.10 -7.79 -2.98
N ARG A 107 -9.62 -6.63 -3.38
CA ARG A 107 -11.00 -6.50 -3.86
C ARG A 107 -11.26 -7.41 -5.06
N ASP A 108 -10.38 -7.34 -6.07
CA ASP A 108 -10.56 -7.98 -7.36
C ASP A 108 -9.29 -8.69 -7.85
N TYR A 109 -8.35 -9.01 -6.98
CA TYR A 109 -7.09 -9.66 -7.32
C TYR A 109 -6.58 -10.54 -6.18
N TYR A 110 -5.64 -11.42 -6.50
CA TYR A 110 -5.06 -12.38 -5.59
C TYR A 110 -3.54 -12.22 -5.53
N THR A 111 -2.97 -12.50 -4.37
CA THR A 111 -1.52 -12.48 -4.16
C THR A 111 -1.03 -13.90 -3.95
N PRO A 112 -0.20 -14.45 -4.85
CA PRO A 112 0.38 -15.77 -4.68
C PRO A 112 1.47 -15.76 -3.60
N TYR A 113 1.66 -16.87 -2.90
CA TYR A 113 2.66 -17.01 -1.83
C TYR A 113 4.08 -16.69 -2.32
N ARG A 114 4.43 -17.18 -3.51
CA ARG A 114 5.74 -16.95 -4.14
C ARG A 114 6.04 -15.49 -4.48
N ALA A 115 5.04 -14.60 -4.48
CA ALA A 115 5.27 -13.15 -4.60
C ALA A 115 5.73 -12.51 -3.28
N LEU A 116 5.64 -13.24 -2.17
CA LEU A 116 6.13 -12.82 -0.86
C LEU A 116 7.54 -13.35 -0.57
N LEU A 117 8.08 -14.22 -1.41
CA LEU A 117 9.36 -14.88 -1.22
C LEU A 117 10.44 -14.23 -2.09
N PRO A 118 11.54 -13.71 -1.50
CA PRO A 118 12.70 -13.24 -2.27
C PRO A 118 13.30 -14.34 -3.13
N ARG A 119 13.76 -13.97 -4.33
CA ARG A 119 14.41 -14.93 -5.24
C ARG A 119 15.73 -15.46 -4.71
N GLU A 120 16.54 -14.59 -4.10
CA GLU A 120 17.94 -14.90 -3.75
C GLU A 120 18.21 -14.96 -2.25
N VAL A 121 17.22 -14.59 -1.41
CA VAL A 121 17.40 -14.55 0.05
C VAL A 121 16.55 -15.64 0.69
N GLU A 122 17.21 -16.49 1.51
CA GLU A 122 16.52 -17.52 2.28
C GLU A 122 15.98 -16.98 3.61
N GLN A 123 15.01 -17.67 4.20
CA GLN A 123 14.41 -17.36 5.50
C GLN A 123 13.92 -15.91 5.64
N LEU A 124 13.48 -15.34 4.53
CA LEU A 124 12.84 -14.05 4.48
C LEU A 124 11.50 -14.17 3.77
N ILE A 125 10.48 -13.57 4.34
CA ILE A 125 9.18 -13.38 3.72
C ILE A 125 8.81 -11.90 3.79
N VAL A 126 8.30 -11.35 2.71
CA VAL A 126 8.03 -9.91 2.56
C VAL A 126 6.56 -9.70 2.28
N ALA A 127 5.88 -8.95 3.15
CA ALA A 127 4.46 -8.65 3.02
C ALA A 127 4.19 -7.15 3.02
N GLY A 128 3.10 -6.74 2.38
CA GLY A 128 2.68 -5.35 2.34
C GLY A 128 3.10 -4.61 1.08
N ARG A 129 3.15 -3.30 1.17
CA ARG A 129 3.31 -2.36 0.05
C ARG A 129 4.48 -2.64 -0.90
N HIS A 130 5.50 -3.33 -0.45
CA HIS A 130 6.74 -3.58 -1.18
C HIS A 130 6.93 -5.05 -1.60
N TYR A 131 5.85 -5.84 -1.59
CA TYR A 131 5.87 -7.21 -2.11
C TYR A 131 6.22 -7.24 -3.61
N SER A 132 6.44 -8.42 -4.16
CA SER A 132 6.87 -8.58 -5.55
C SER A 132 5.71 -8.36 -6.53
N ALA A 133 5.70 -7.20 -7.14
CA ALA A 133 4.74 -6.80 -8.15
C ALA A 133 5.36 -5.80 -9.11
N ASP A 134 4.82 -5.66 -10.31
CA ASP A 134 5.16 -4.52 -11.15
C ASP A 134 4.56 -3.22 -10.60
N THR A 135 5.04 -2.08 -11.07
CA THR A 135 4.59 -0.76 -10.61
C THR A 135 3.08 -0.57 -10.72
N ALA A 136 2.46 -1.09 -11.75
CA ALA A 136 1.03 -0.90 -12.00
C ALA A 136 0.18 -1.80 -11.08
N ALA A 137 0.57 -3.06 -10.91
CA ALA A 137 -0.09 -3.99 -9.98
C ALA A 137 0.07 -3.50 -8.53
N GLN A 138 1.27 -3.10 -8.11
CA GLN A 138 1.53 -2.55 -6.78
C GLN A 138 0.65 -1.32 -6.48
N ARG A 139 0.47 -0.45 -7.45
CA ARG A 139 -0.38 0.74 -7.29
C ARG A 139 -1.81 0.40 -6.88
N LEU A 140 -2.34 -0.73 -7.34
CA LEU A 140 -3.68 -1.22 -7.03
C LEU A 140 -3.73 -2.05 -5.75
N SER A 141 -2.63 -2.71 -5.39
CA SER A 141 -2.58 -3.75 -4.35
C SER A 141 -1.89 -3.34 -3.04
N ARG A 142 -1.40 -2.10 -2.92
CA ARG A 142 -0.73 -1.55 -1.73
C ARG A 142 -1.68 -1.00 -0.66
N GLU A 143 -2.97 -1.11 -0.88
CA GLU A 143 -4.00 -0.63 0.06
C GLU A 143 -3.92 -1.37 1.40
N ILE A 144 -4.51 -0.80 2.45
CA ILE A 144 -4.42 -1.36 3.81
C ILE A 144 -4.97 -2.79 3.90
N PRO A 145 -6.19 -3.10 3.39
CA PRO A 145 -6.73 -4.46 3.54
C PRO A 145 -5.86 -5.54 2.90
N PRO A 146 -5.39 -5.42 1.64
CA PRO A 146 -4.52 -6.44 1.06
C PRO A 146 -3.15 -6.52 1.77
N CYS A 147 -2.62 -5.41 2.28
CA CYS A 147 -1.40 -5.45 3.08
C CYS A 147 -1.59 -6.20 4.40
N MET A 148 -2.75 -6.06 5.05
CA MET A 148 -3.09 -6.84 6.25
C MET A 148 -3.22 -8.32 5.93
N ALA A 149 -3.93 -8.68 4.85
CA ALA A 149 -4.07 -10.07 4.42
C ALA A 149 -2.71 -10.72 4.07
N MET A 150 -1.83 -10.00 3.37
CA MET A 150 -0.46 -10.46 3.13
C MET A 150 0.32 -10.65 4.45
N GLY A 151 0.17 -9.73 5.40
CA GLY A 151 0.82 -9.80 6.71
C GLY A 151 0.37 -11.00 7.53
N GLU A 152 -0.93 -11.28 7.54
CA GLU A 152 -1.50 -12.47 8.20
C GLU A 152 -0.94 -13.76 7.58
N ALA A 153 -0.95 -13.86 6.26
CA ALA A 153 -0.42 -15.01 5.54
C ALA A 153 1.09 -15.21 5.80
N ALA A 154 1.87 -14.13 5.77
CA ALA A 154 3.31 -14.18 6.03
C ALA A 154 3.62 -14.58 7.48
N GLY A 155 2.89 -14.03 8.45
CA GLY A 155 3.05 -14.36 9.87
C GLY A 155 2.73 -15.82 10.16
N LEU A 156 1.62 -16.32 9.61
CA LEU A 156 1.24 -17.74 9.77
C LEU A 156 2.24 -18.68 9.09
N ALA A 157 2.71 -18.34 7.89
CA ALA A 157 3.72 -19.11 7.18
C ALA A 157 5.05 -19.16 7.96
N ALA A 158 5.48 -18.03 8.53
CA ALA A 158 6.68 -17.97 9.36
C ALA A 158 6.55 -18.85 10.61
N ALA A 159 5.40 -18.81 11.30
CA ALA A 159 5.12 -19.68 12.44
C ALA A 159 5.17 -21.17 12.06
N MET A 160 4.51 -21.54 10.94
CA MET A 160 4.57 -22.92 10.43
C MET A 160 5.99 -23.37 10.09
N ALA A 161 6.80 -22.48 9.51
CA ALA A 161 8.19 -22.79 9.17
C ALA A 161 9.02 -23.05 10.44
N VAL A 162 8.85 -22.22 11.47
CA VAL A 162 9.54 -22.40 12.77
C VAL A 162 9.10 -23.69 13.45
N ASP A 163 7.81 -23.96 13.54
CA ASP A 163 7.25 -25.16 14.20
C ASP A 163 7.76 -26.47 13.54
N GLN A 164 7.94 -26.43 12.22
CA GLN A 164 8.38 -27.60 11.44
C GLN A 164 9.90 -27.66 11.23
N GLY A 165 10.65 -26.63 11.62
CA GLY A 165 12.09 -26.54 11.40
C GLY A 165 12.49 -26.51 9.93
N ILE A 166 11.67 -25.88 9.07
CA ILE A 166 11.86 -25.78 7.62
C ILE A 166 12.07 -24.33 7.16
N LEU A 167 12.54 -24.19 5.92
CA LEU A 167 12.61 -22.87 5.27
C LEU A 167 11.20 -22.36 4.95
N VAL A 168 10.98 -21.04 5.05
CA VAL A 168 9.68 -20.41 4.73
C VAL A 168 9.21 -20.75 3.30
N ARG A 169 10.13 -20.87 2.35
CA ARG A 169 9.80 -21.28 0.97
C ARG A 169 9.38 -22.75 0.82
N LYS A 170 9.52 -23.56 1.88
CA LYS A 170 9.12 -24.98 1.92
C LYS A 170 7.81 -25.20 2.68
N VAL A 171 7.17 -24.13 3.10
CA VAL A 171 5.84 -24.21 3.74
C VAL A 171 4.83 -24.83 2.77
N ASP A 172 4.07 -25.81 3.26
CA ASP A 172 2.98 -26.40 2.49
C ASP A 172 1.83 -25.40 2.31
N VAL A 173 1.75 -24.83 1.10
CA VAL A 173 0.78 -23.77 0.81
C VAL A 173 -0.67 -24.23 0.96
N PRO A 174 -1.09 -25.43 0.53
CA PRO A 174 -2.44 -25.93 0.81
C PRO A 174 -2.81 -25.94 2.29
N THR A 175 -1.89 -26.36 3.15
CA THR A 175 -2.09 -26.32 4.61
C THR A 175 -2.17 -24.88 5.13
N LEU A 176 -1.31 -23.98 4.64
CA LEU A 176 -1.36 -22.55 4.97
C LEU A 176 -2.72 -21.97 4.60
N GLN A 177 -3.19 -22.19 3.38
CA GLN A 177 -4.49 -21.73 2.89
C GLN A 177 -5.65 -22.28 3.74
N LYS A 178 -5.59 -23.56 4.15
CA LYS A 178 -6.61 -24.15 5.02
C LYS A 178 -6.66 -23.47 6.39
N LYS A 179 -5.48 -23.16 6.96
CA LYS A 179 -5.40 -22.47 8.25
C LYS A 179 -5.90 -21.02 8.14
N LEU A 180 -5.53 -20.29 7.10
CA LEU A 180 -6.02 -18.93 6.83
C LEU A 180 -7.55 -18.91 6.75
N ARG A 181 -8.14 -19.79 5.95
CA ARG A 181 -9.61 -19.88 5.86
C ARG A 181 -10.27 -20.24 7.21
N ALA A 182 -9.64 -21.04 8.03
CA ALA A 182 -10.15 -21.36 9.37
C ALA A 182 -10.11 -20.17 10.33
N GLN A 183 -9.25 -19.19 10.07
CA GLN A 183 -9.17 -17.92 10.83
C GLN A 183 -10.10 -16.83 10.26
N GLY A 184 -10.76 -17.08 9.13
CA GLY A 184 -11.70 -16.15 8.51
C GLY A 184 -11.12 -15.30 7.37
N ALA A 185 -9.91 -15.63 6.89
CA ALA A 185 -9.25 -14.94 5.79
C ALA A 185 -9.79 -15.39 4.42
#